data_4ddd79aafe25e6535b804ce47486272b
#
_entry.id   4ddd79aafe25e6535b804ce47486272b
#
_cell.length_a   1.000
_cell.length_b   1.000
_cell.length_c   1.000
_cell.angle_alpha   90.00
_cell.angle_beta   90.00
_cell.angle_gamma   90.00
#
_symmetry.space_group_name_H-M   'P 1'
#
loop_
_entity.id
_entity.type
_entity.pdbx_description
1 polymer ?
#
loop_
_entity_poly.entity_id
_entity_poly.type
_entity_poly.pdbx_seq_one_letter_code
_entity_poly.pdbx_strand_id
1 'polypeptide(L)'
;MRLAIMDTNVFNTIIAAVKGAVSASARRPMYKNIRLEFRKKNKAVTAIATDGFRLFVEHATCCEVEEDFDCYIKPSIRLPRGNSMRLELKERDKTESVVEIECLGCIFGFVQPVGEFLDWEKALPDSPIFRIGVNAEYLISALQAAKASVGGAFKQPAILEFRGPIGPITIKTNREDVKMVLPVRIREADNGDDVG
;
A
#
# COMPACT_ATOMS: atom_id res chain seq x y z
N MET A 1 -10.17 24.19 5.51
CA MET A 1 -9.86 23.90 4.08
C MET A 1 -9.21 22.54 4.01
N ARG A 2 -9.66 21.64 3.11
CA ARG A 2 -9.14 20.27 2.98
C ARG A 2 -7.84 20.29 2.18
N LEU A 3 -6.76 20.61 2.90
CA LEU A 3 -5.43 20.87 2.31
C LEU A 3 -4.36 20.11 3.08
N ALA A 4 -3.40 19.57 2.32
CA ALA A 4 -2.16 18.99 2.83
C ALA A 4 -0.94 19.46 2.03
N ILE A 5 0.18 19.63 2.72
CA ILE A 5 1.50 19.94 2.12
C ILE A 5 2.47 18.85 2.52
N MET A 6 3.19 18.30 1.55
CA MET A 6 4.19 17.26 1.80
C MET A 6 5.33 17.28 0.79
N ASP A 7 6.43 16.61 1.14
CA ASP A 7 7.56 16.41 0.24
C ASP A 7 7.23 15.43 -0.88
N THR A 8 7.64 15.74 -2.11
CA THR A 8 7.35 14.92 -3.29
C THR A 8 8.09 13.59 -3.30
N ASN A 9 9.24 13.46 -2.63
CA ASN A 9 9.92 12.16 -2.51
C ASN A 9 9.12 11.24 -1.61
N VAL A 10 8.62 11.76 -0.48
CA VAL A 10 7.76 11.01 0.44
C VAL A 10 6.48 10.58 -0.28
N PHE A 11 5.80 11.51 -0.97
CA PHE A 11 4.62 11.21 -1.76
C PHE A 11 4.88 10.10 -2.80
N ASN A 12 5.90 10.27 -3.64
CA ASN A 12 6.23 9.28 -4.68
C ASN A 12 6.57 7.89 -4.07
N THR A 13 7.19 7.87 -2.89
CA THR A 13 7.56 6.62 -2.20
C THR A 13 6.33 5.86 -1.75
N ILE A 14 5.39 6.50 -1.05
CA ILE A 14 4.16 5.83 -0.58
C ILE A 14 3.27 5.39 -1.75
N ILE A 15 3.19 6.19 -2.82
CA ILE A 15 2.45 5.80 -4.03
C ILE A 15 3.11 4.59 -4.71
N ALA A 16 4.43 4.57 -4.82
CA ALA A 16 5.15 3.43 -5.40
C ALA A 16 4.96 2.15 -4.60
N ALA A 17 4.90 2.24 -3.26
CA ALA A 17 4.71 1.11 -2.36
C ALA A 17 3.33 0.46 -2.53
N VAL A 18 2.25 1.26 -2.66
CA VAL A 18 0.88 0.73 -2.69
C VAL A 18 0.31 0.47 -4.09
N LYS A 19 0.79 1.15 -5.14
CA LYS A 19 0.21 1.08 -6.49
C LYS A 19 0.10 -0.33 -7.06
N GLY A 20 0.95 -1.27 -6.61
CA GLY A 20 0.93 -2.66 -7.05
C GLY A 20 -0.35 -3.42 -6.68
N ALA A 21 -1.13 -2.93 -5.70
CA ALA A 21 -2.42 -3.48 -5.33
C ALA A 21 -3.61 -2.86 -6.08
N VAL A 22 -3.39 -1.84 -6.92
CA VAL A 22 -4.46 -1.28 -7.76
C VAL A 22 -4.71 -2.16 -8.97
N SER A 23 -5.97 -2.41 -9.31
CA SER A 23 -6.34 -3.15 -10.52
C SER A 23 -7.25 -2.33 -11.44
N ALA A 24 -6.82 -2.15 -12.68
CA ALA A 24 -7.64 -1.47 -13.71
C ALA A 24 -8.95 -2.23 -14.02
N SER A 25 -8.96 -3.55 -13.83
CA SER A 25 -10.11 -4.42 -14.04
C SER A 25 -11.00 -4.58 -12.80
N ALA A 26 -10.70 -3.90 -11.68
CA ALA A 26 -11.50 -3.98 -10.48
C ALA A 26 -12.98 -3.63 -10.77
N ARG A 27 -13.90 -4.44 -10.23
CA ARG A 27 -15.34 -4.21 -10.39
C ARG A 27 -15.80 -2.92 -9.71
N ARG A 28 -15.19 -2.57 -8.56
CA ARG A 28 -15.49 -1.34 -7.82
C ARG A 28 -14.62 -0.20 -8.34
N PRO A 29 -15.19 0.92 -8.80
CA PRO A 29 -14.43 2.08 -9.31
C PRO A 29 -13.39 2.61 -8.32
N MET A 30 -13.67 2.53 -7.02
CA MET A 30 -12.81 2.95 -5.93
C MET A 30 -11.46 2.23 -5.97
N TYR A 31 -11.44 0.92 -6.27
CA TYR A 31 -10.24 0.08 -6.29
C TYR A 31 -9.34 0.31 -7.53
N LYS A 32 -9.77 1.17 -8.45
CA LYS A 32 -8.94 1.66 -9.58
C LYS A 32 -8.07 2.85 -9.21
N ASN A 33 -8.15 3.30 -7.96
CA ASN A 33 -7.46 4.47 -7.44
C ASN A 33 -6.72 4.09 -6.15
N ILE A 34 -5.81 4.94 -5.73
CA ILE A 34 -5.20 4.91 -4.42
C ILE A 34 -6.00 5.86 -3.54
N ARG A 35 -6.44 5.40 -2.37
CA ARG A 35 -7.04 6.24 -1.33
C ARG A 35 -5.93 6.84 -0.50
N LEU A 36 -6.04 8.13 -0.20
CA LEU A 36 -5.20 8.86 0.74
C LEU A 36 -6.06 9.37 1.89
N GLU A 37 -5.67 9.06 3.11
CA GLU A 37 -6.32 9.53 4.32
C GLU A 37 -5.38 10.50 5.04
N PHE A 38 -5.77 11.76 5.11
CA PHE A 38 -5.00 12.80 5.80
C PHE A 38 -5.56 13.04 7.19
N ARG A 39 -4.70 13.12 8.20
CA ARG A 39 -5.06 13.34 9.59
C ARG A 39 -4.27 14.50 10.19
N LYS A 40 -4.99 15.55 10.63
CA LYS A 40 -4.42 16.78 11.15
C LYS A 40 -3.63 16.56 12.44
N LYS A 41 -4.18 15.75 13.36
CA LYS A 41 -3.63 15.57 14.72
C LYS A 41 -2.15 15.20 14.74
N ASN A 42 -1.73 14.33 13.84
CA ASN A 42 -0.35 13.82 13.75
C ASN A 42 0.34 14.19 12.42
N LYS A 43 -0.29 15.05 11.63
CA LYS A 43 0.18 15.42 10.27
C LYS A 43 0.48 14.18 9.42
N ALA A 44 -0.35 13.16 9.53
CA ALA A 44 -0.13 11.89 8.86
C ALA A 44 -0.92 11.78 7.56
N VAL A 45 -0.38 10.99 6.64
CA VAL A 45 -1.10 10.47 5.49
C VAL A 45 -0.96 8.95 5.46
N THR A 46 -2.08 8.27 5.23
CA THR A 46 -2.12 6.83 4.95
C THR A 46 -2.53 6.63 3.49
N ALA A 47 -1.66 5.97 2.72
CA ALA A 47 -1.95 5.57 1.35
C ALA A 47 -2.42 4.12 1.33
N ILE A 48 -3.57 3.85 0.69
CA ILE A 48 -4.22 2.55 0.71
C ILE A 48 -4.60 2.15 -0.71
N ALA A 49 -4.29 0.92 -1.10
CA ALA A 49 -4.70 0.34 -2.36
C ALA A 49 -5.13 -1.12 -2.19
N THR A 50 -6.15 -1.53 -2.92
CA THR A 50 -6.65 -2.91 -2.93
C THR A 50 -7.26 -3.26 -4.27
N ASP A 51 -7.14 -4.53 -4.66
CA ASP A 51 -7.87 -5.12 -5.80
C ASP A 51 -8.95 -6.12 -5.34
N GLY A 52 -9.15 -6.24 -4.01
CA GLY A 52 -10.06 -7.20 -3.37
C GLY A 52 -9.41 -8.52 -3.00
N PHE A 53 -8.15 -8.78 -3.43
CA PHE A 53 -7.35 -9.96 -3.10
C PHE A 53 -6.11 -9.62 -2.30
N ARG A 54 -5.62 -8.41 -2.40
CA ARG A 54 -4.47 -7.84 -1.68
C ARG A 54 -4.82 -6.45 -1.20
N LEU A 55 -4.27 -6.11 -0.04
CA LEU A 55 -4.37 -4.79 0.57
C LEU A 55 -2.96 -4.30 0.88
N PHE A 56 -2.58 -3.15 0.33
CA PHE A 56 -1.32 -2.48 0.65
C PHE A 56 -1.63 -1.16 1.34
N VAL A 57 -1.01 -0.95 2.49
CA VAL A 57 -1.16 0.24 3.32
C VAL A 57 0.22 0.79 3.62
N GLU A 58 0.40 2.09 3.45
CA GLU A 58 1.66 2.78 3.71
C GLU A 58 1.40 4.07 4.46
N HIS A 59 2.23 4.37 5.44
CA HIS A 59 2.09 5.55 6.28
C HIS A 59 3.25 6.51 6.06
N ALA A 60 2.94 7.81 6.10
CA ALA A 60 3.96 8.85 6.05
C ALA A 60 3.51 10.10 6.82
N THR A 61 4.44 11.02 7.00
CA THR A 61 4.16 12.33 7.59
C THR A 61 4.09 13.41 6.53
N CYS A 62 3.20 14.38 6.74
CA CYS A 62 3.09 15.59 5.95
C CYS A 62 3.80 16.75 6.66
N CYS A 63 4.16 17.78 5.90
CA CYS A 63 4.61 19.04 6.48
C CYS A 63 3.43 19.73 7.20
N GLU A 64 2.26 19.70 6.56
CA GLU A 64 1.05 20.32 7.07
C GLU A 64 -0.20 19.54 6.63
N VAL A 65 -1.23 19.51 7.50
CA VAL A 65 -2.59 19.05 7.22
C VAL A 65 -3.54 19.98 7.95
N GLU A 66 -4.40 20.71 7.22
CA GLU A 66 -5.28 21.71 7.83
C GLU A 66 -6.49 21.09 8.55
N GLU A 67 -7.06 20.04 7.98
CA GLU A 67 -8.16 19.27 8.57
C GLU A 67 -8.11 17.80 8.12
N ASP A 68 -8.85 16.94 8.76
CA ASP A 68 -8.96 15.54 8.36
C ASP A 68 -9.78 15.42 7.08
N PHE A 69 -9.27 14.68 6.09
CA PHE A 69 -10.00 14.37 4.88
C PHE A 69 -9.42 13.14 4.17
N ASP A 70 -10.25 12.56 3.31
CA ASP A 70 -9.88 11.45 2.46
C ASP A 70 -10.05 11.84 0.99
N CYS A 71 -9.18 11.32 0.13
CA CYS A 71 -9.27 11.55 -1.31
C CYS A 71 -8.69 10.40 -2.11
N TYR A 72 -8.88 10.43 -3.42
CA TYR A 72 -8.47 9.40 -4.35
C TYR A 72 -7.62 9.98 -5.48
N ILE A 73 -6.54 9.28 -5.82
CA ILE A 73 -5.64 9.64 -6.91
C ILE A 73 -5.39 8.46 -7.84
N LYS A 74 -4.92 8.73 -9.04
CA LYS A 74 -4.53 7.68 -9.99
C LYS A 74 -3.17 7.10 -9.64
N PRO A 75 -2.97 5.77 -9.77
CA PRO A 75 -1.70 5.11 -9.48
C PRO A 75 -0.56 5.49 -10.43
N SER A 76 -0.89 6.12 -11.55
CA SER A 76 0.09 6.58 -12.55
C SER A 76 0.74 7.92 -12.22
N ILE A 77 0.25 8.64 -11.21
CA ILE A 77 0.82 9.93 -10.83
C ILE A 77 2.27 9.77 -10.39
N ARG A 78 3.10 10.70 -10.85
CA ARG A 78 4.49 10.83 -10.41
C ARG A 78 4.87 12.31 -10.44
N LEU A 79 5.31 12.82 -9.32
CA LEU A 79 5.72 14.21 -9.17
C LEU A 79 7.24 14.36 -9.32
N PRO A 80 7.73 15.54 -9.78
CA PRO A 80 9.16 15.87 -9.76
C PRO A 80 9.72 15.74 -8.34
N ARG A 81 10.90 15.17 -8.21
CA ARG A 81 11.56 14.96 -6.91
C ARG A 81 12.17 16.24 -6.34
N GLY A 82 12.35 16.26 -5.01
CA GLY A 82 13.09 17.32 -4.31
C GLY A 82 12.29 18.62 -4.16
N ASN A 83 10.97 18.55 -4.19
CA ASN A 83 10.08 19.70 -4.09
C ASN A 83 9.01 19.49 -3.02
N SER A 84 8.31 20.55 -2.69
CA SER A 84 7.06 20.49 -1.95
C SER A 84 5.88 20.42 -2.91
N MET A 85 4.85 19.70 -2.54
CA MET A 85 3.57 19.69 -3.23
C MET A 85 2.46 20.15 -2.29
N ARG A 86 1.44 20.76 -2.89
CA ARG A 86 0.18 21.11 -2.22
C ARG A 86 -0.93 20.26 -2.81
N LEU A 87 -1.69 19.59 -1.94
CA LEU A 87 -2.86 18.81 -2.33
C LEU A 87 -4.09 19.43 -1.68
N GLU A 88 -5.12 19.71 -2.47
CA GLU A 88 -6.35 20.33 -2.02
C GLU A 88 -7.56 19.57 -2.56
N LEU A 89 -8.51 19.22 -1.69
CA LEU A 89 -9.80 18.64 -2.06
C LEU A 89 -10.83 19.78 -2.17
N LYS A 90 -11.32 19.99 -3.39
CA LYS A 90 -12.27 21.05 -3.75
C LYS A 90 -13.62 20.45 -4.11
N GLU A 91 -14.69 21.06 -3.64
CA GLU A 91 -16.05 20.81 -4.12
C GLU A 91 -16.31 21.70 -5.34
N ARG A 92 -16.60 21.11 -6.50
CA ARG A 92 -16.97 21.85 -7.71
C ARG A 92 -18.45 22.20 -7.73
N ASP A 93 -19.27 21.22 -7.31
CA ASP A 93 -20.71 21.40 -7.13
C ASP A 93 -21.23 20.44 -6.05
N LYS A 94 -22.56 20.32 -5.91
CA LYS A 94 -23.17 19.44 -4.89
C LYS A 94 -22.90 17.94 -5.10
N THR A 95 -22.38 17.54 -6.25
CA THR A 95 -22.24 16.14 -6.66
C THR A 95 -20.82 15.77 -7.06
N GLU A 96 -19.96 16.74 -7.35
CA GLU A 96 -18.61 16.49 -7.84
C GLU A 96 -17.54 17.15 -6.97
N SER A 97 -16.57 16.38 -6.53
CA SER A 97 -15.36 16.85 -5.88
C SER A 97 -14.13 16.51 -6.72
N VAL A 98 -13.12 17.36 -6.65
CA VAL A 98 -11.85 17.20 -7.37
C VAL A 98 -10.70 17.38 -6.40
N VAL A 99 -9.73 16.50 -6.44
CA VAL A 99 -8.42 16.73 -5.82
C VAL A 99 -7.50 17.39 -6.83
N GLU A 100 -6.92 18.50 -6.44
CA GLU A 100 -5.86 19.17 -7.18
C GLU A 100 -4.53 19.00 -6.44
N ILE A 101 -3.51 18.59 -7.18
CA ILE A 101 -2.14 18.51 -6.70
C ILE A 101 -1.33 19.53 -7.47
N GLU A 102 -0.80 20.52 -6.78
CA GLU A 102 0.08 21.54 -7.33
C GLU A 102 1.54 21.22 -6.97
N CYS A 103 2.40 21.21 -7.98
CA CYS A 103 3.85 21.03 -7.82
C CYS A 103 4.57 21.76 -8.96
N LEU A 104 5.51 22.65 -8.63
CA LEU A 104 6.31 23.42 -9.60
C LEU A 104 5.46 24.14 -10.68
N GLY A 105 4.33 24.72 -10.28
CA GLY A 105 3.42 25.42 -11.20
C GLY A 105 2.58 24.51 -12.11
N CYS A 106 2.74 23.18 -12.01
CA CYS A 106 1.86 22.22 -12.66
C CYS A 106 0.74 21.80 -11.72
N ILE A 107 -0.48 21.68 -12.25
CA ILE A 107 -1.66 21.24 -11.51
C ILE A 107 -2.18 19.95 -12.11
N PHE A 108 -2.34 18.93 -11.26
CA PHE A 108 -2.92 17.63 -11.60
C PHE A 108 -4.29 17.52 -10.93
N GLY A 109 -5.35 17.37 -11.73
CA GLY A 109 -6.73 17.24 -11.24
C GLY A 109 -7.24 15.81 -11.30
N PHE A 110 -7.91 15.35 -10.23
CA PHE A 110 -8.53 14.02 -10.14
C PHE A 110 -9.95 14.13 -9.64
N VAL A 111 -10.92 13.82 -10.52
CA VAL A 111 -12.33 13.69 -10.11
C VAL A 111 -12.44 12.57 -9.11
N GLN A 112 -13.17 12.83 -8.02
CA GLN A 112 -13.32 11.88 -6.94
C GLN A 112 -14.38 10.82 -7.28
N PRO A 113 -14.08 9.52 -7.12
CA PRO A 113 -15.06 8.48 -7.35
C PRO A 113 -16.13 8.49 -6.25
N VAL A 114 -17.35 8.13 -6.62
CA VAL A 114 -18.46 7.96 -5.68
C VAL A 114 -18.55 6.50 -5.26
N GLY A 115 -18.78 6.25 -3.96
CA GLY A 115 -18.98 4.93 -3.41
C GLY A 115 -18.20 4.72 -2.10
N GLU A 116 -18.34 3.53 -1.52
CA GLU A 116 -17.67 3.14 -0.29
C GLU A 116 -16.38 2.39 -0.58
N PHE A 117 -15.32 2.74 0.11
CA PHE A 117 -14.06 1.99 0.15
C PHE A 117 -14.10 0.98 1.29
N LEU A 118 -13.25 -0.04 1.21
CA LEU A 118 -13.06 -1.01 2.29
C LEU A 118 -12.62 -0.29 3.57
N ASP A 119 -13.23 -0.66 4.69
CA ASP A 119 -12.70 -0.37 6.02
C ASP A 119 -11.48 -1.29 6.22
N TRP A 120 -10.31 -0.75 5.94
CA TRP A 120 -9.09 -1.53 5.88
C TRP A 120 -8.59 -1.93 7.27
N GLU A 121 -8.87 -1.14 8.30
CA GLU A 121 -8.50 -1.45 9.68
C GLU A 121 -9.24 -2.70 10.15
N LYS A 122 -10.52 -2.81 9.87
CA LYS A 122 -11.32 -4.01 10.19
C LYS A 122 -10.98 -5.22 9.31
N ALA A 123 -10.35 -5.01 8.17
CA ALA A 123 -9.92 -6.11 7.30
C ALA A 123 -8.63 -6.79 7.80
N LEU A 124 -7.87 -6.14 8.67
CA LEU A 124 -6.66 -6.71 9.26
C LEU A 124 -7.03 -7.59 10.46
N PRO A 125 -6.42 -8.77 10.60
CA PRO A 125 -6.62 -9.62 11.78
C PRO A 125 -6.01 -8.97 13.03
N ASP A 126 -6.70 -9.09 14.17
CA ASP A 126 -6.31 -8.44 15.43
C ASP A 126 -4.96 -8.91 15.97
N SER A 127 -4.64 -10.20 15.79
CA SER A 127 -3.37 -10.76 16.26
C SER A 127 -2.86 -11.89 15.37
N PRO A 128 -1.55 -11.96 15.09
CA PRO A 128 -0.97 -13.08 14.36
C PRO A 128 -0.82 -14.30 15.27
N ILE A 129 -0.95 -15.50 14.71
CA ILE A 129 -0.66 -16.75 15.42
C ILE A 129 0.85 -16.85 15.75
N PHE A 130 1.70 -16.43 14.83
CA PHE A 130 3.14 -16.25 15.02
C PHE A 130 3.69 -15.23 14.00
N ARG A 131 4.88 -14.74 14.26
CA ARG A 131 5.63 -13.87 13.36
C ARG A 131 6.87 -14.57 12.86
N ILE A 132 7.22 -14.36 11.59
CA ILE A 132 8.45 -14.88 10.99
C ILE A 132 9.16 -13.76 10.22
N GLY A 133 10.43 -13.55 10.52
CA GLY A 133 11.26 -12.63 9.74
C GLY A 133 11.81 -13.32 8.50
N VAL A 134 11.81 -12.64 7.37
CA VAL A 134 12.38 -13.14 6.12
C VAL A 134 13.18 -12.05 5.40
N ASN A 135 14.21 -12.47 4.68
CA ASN A 135 14.80 -11.60 3.69
C ASN A 135 13.85 -11.53 2.49
N ALA A 136 13.34 -10.31 2.21
CA ALA A 136 12.34 -10.08 1.16
C ALA A 136 12.86 -10.50 -0.23
N GLU A 137 14.12 -10.23 -0.55
CA GLU A 137 14.75 -10.60 -1.83
C GLU A 137 14.76 -12.11 -2.03
N TYR A 138 15.08 -12.88 -0.98
CA TYR A 138 15.09 -14.34 -1.04
C TYR A 138 13.69 -14.91 -1.21
N LEU A 139 12.70 -14.35 -0.50
CA LEU A 139 11.32 -14.79 -0.65
C LEU A 139 10.77 -14.46 -2.05
N ILE A 140 11.03 -13.26 -2.56
CA ILE A 140 10.65 -12.84 -3.92
C ILE A 140 11.27 -13.78 -4.96
N SER A 141 12.59 -14.06 -4.85
CA SER A 141 13.30 -14.94 -5.76
C SER A 141 12.73 -16.37 -5.75
N ALA A 142 12.42 -16.90 -4.56
CA ALA A 142 11.83 -18.23 -4.41
C ALA A 142 10.42 -18.31 -5.00
N LEU A 143 9.59 -17.28 -4.82
CA LEU A 143 8.26 -17.18 -5.43
C LEU A 143 8.33 -17.04 -6.95
N GLN A 144 9.28 -16.26 -7.47
CA GLN A 144 9.52 -16.16 -8.92
C GLN A 144 9.94 -17.50 -9.53
N ALA A 145 10.83 -18.25 -8.84
CA ALA A 145 11.22 -19.58 -9.25
C ALA A 145 10.05 -20.57 -9.23
N ALA A 146 9.19 -20.51 -8.19
CA ALA A 146 7.97 -21.31 -8.12
C ALA A 146 7.02 -20.99 -9.29
N LYS A 147 6.83 -19.70 -9.59
CA LYS A 147 6.03 -19.26 -10.76
C LYS A 147 6.61 -19.78 -12.08
N ALA A 148 7.92 -19.76 -12.26
CA ALA A 148 8.59 -20.28 -13.46
C ALA A 148 8.42 -21.80 -13.61
N SER A 149 8.44 -22.56 -12.51
CA SER A 149 8.25 -24.02 -12.52
C SER A 149 6.91 -24.46 -13.11
N VAL A 150 5.87 -23.67 -12.98
CA VAL A 150 4.53 -23.97 -13.53
C VAL A 150 4.34 -23.49 -14.99
N GLY A 151 5.39 -22.97 -15.63
CA GLY A 151 5.41 -22.65 -17.06
C GLY A 151 4.44 -21.56 -17.48
N GLY A 152 4.14 -20.58 -16.60
CA GLY A 152 3.19 -19.50 -16.90
C GLY A 152 1.74 -19.94 -17.03
N ALA A 153 1.43 -21.22 -16.88
CA ALA A 153 0.07 -21.74 -16.78
C ALA A 153 -0.55 -21.18 -15.49
N PHE A 154 -1.17 -20.07 -15.63
CA PHE A 154 -1.73 -19.22 -14.62
C PHE A 154 -2.86 -19.90 -13.89
N LYS A 155 -2.83 -19.98 -12.64
CA LYS A 155 -3.89 -20.24 -11.65
C LYS A 155 -3.56 -21.32 -10.63
N GLN A 156 -2.35 -21.84 -10.66
CA GLN A 156 -1.99 -22.78 -9.60
C GLN A 156 -1.34 -22.03 -8.43
N PRO A 157 -1.85 -22.20 -7.21
CA PRO A 157 -1.28 -21.56 -6.05
C PRO A 157 0.13 -22.10 -5.77
N ALA A 158 1.03 -21.20 -5.34
CA ALA A 158 2.21 -21.63 -4.60
C ALA A 158 1.78 -21.96 -3.17
N ILE A 159 2.13 -23.15 -2.67
CA ILE A 159 1.83 -23.60 -1.32
C ILE A 159 3.02 -23.24 -0.44
N LEU A 160 2.79 -22.41 0.57
CA LEU A 160 3.79 -22.07 1.57
C LEU A 160 3.55 -22.93 2.82
N GLU A 161 4.57 -23.69 3.22
CA GLU A 161 4.53 -24.48 4.44
C GLU A 161 5.46 -23.86 5.49
N PHE A 162 4.91 -23.59 6.66
CA PHE A 162 5.60 -23.00 7.79
C PHE A 162 5.80 -24.06 8.89
N ARG A 163 6.97 -24.09 9.50
CA ARG A 163 7.32 -25.00 10.61
C ARG A 163 7.62 -24.26 11.91
N GLY A 164 6.90 -23.16 12.12
CA GLY A 164 7.05 -22.26 13.26
C GLY A 164 7.90 -21.03 12.94
N PRO A 165 8.10 -20.14 13.93
CA PRO A 165 8.68 -18.80 13.72
C PRO A 165 10.17 -18.82 13.35
N ILE A 166 10.89 -19.89 13.63
CA ILE A 166 12.32 -20.07 13.34
C ILE A 166 12.60 -21.22 12.36
N GLY A 167 11.56 -21.92 11.93
CA GLY A 167 11.68 -23.00 10.96
C GLY A 167 11.73 -22.49 9.52
N PRO A 168 12.32 -23.25 8.59
CA PRO A 168 12.36 -22.87 7.19
C PRO A 168 10.95 -22.78 6.59
N ILE A 169 10.76 -21.82 5.68
CA ILE A 169 9.59 -21.74 4.82
C ILE A 169 9.87 -22.56 3.58
N THR A 170 9.05 -23.56 3.29
CA THR A 170 9.11 -24.28 2.02
C THR A 170 7.99 -23.80 1.10
N ILE A 171 8.35 -23.61 -0.18
CA ILE A 171 7.43 -23.17 -1.23
C ILE A 171 7.38 -24.29 -2.25
N LYS A 172 6.18 -24.81 -2.49
CA LYS A 172 5.89 -25.88 -3.43
C LYS A 172 4.88 -25.44 -4.47
N THR A 173 4.90 -26.09 -5.61
CA THR A 173 3.82 -26.01 -6.59
C THR A 173 3.15 -27.40 -6.71
N ASN A 174 2.29 -27.59 -7.70
CA ASN A 174 1.70 -28.90 -7.99
C ASN A 174 2.67 -29.87 -8.70
N ARG A 175 3.94 -29.47 -8.88
CA ARG A 175 5.01 -30.32 -9.38
C ARG A 175 5.87 -30.81 -8.21
N GLU A 176 6.74 -31.78 -8.46
CA GLU A 176 7.71 -32.26 -7.46
C GLU A 176 8.88 -31.26 -7.32
N ASP A 177 8.55 -30.00 -7.03
CA ASP A 177 9.51 -28.91 -6.86
C ASP A 177 9.45 -28.35 -5.44
N VAL A 178 10.59 -28.01 -4.88
CA VAL A 178 10.70 -27.37 -3.57
C VAL A 178 11.66 -26.19 -3.65
N LYS A 179 11.23 -25.04 -3.14
CA LYS A 179 12.10 -23.91 -2.83
C LYS A 179 12.06 -23.70 -1.32
N MET A 180 13.15 -23.28 -0.73
CA MET A 180 13.26 -23.09 0.70
C MET A 180 13.88 -21.73 1.00
N VAL A 181 13.30 -21.02 1.96
CA VAL A 181 13.83 -19.76 2.49
C VAL A 181 14.02 -19.93 3.99
N LEU A 182 15.20 -19.61 4.47
CA LEU A 182 15.49 -19.61 5.90
C LEU A 182 15.00 -18.30 6.52
N PRO A 183 14.41 -18.35 7.74
CA PRO A 183 14.02 -17.14 8.45
C PRO A 183 15.25 -16.37 8.94
N VAL A 184 15.05 -15.06 9.11
CA VAL A 184 15.99 -14.17 9.81
C VAL A 184 15.46 -13.87 11.20
N ARG A 185 16.35 -13.64 12.16
CA ARG A 185 15.94 -13.26 13.52
C ARG A 185 15.30 -11.88 13.52
N ILE A 186 14.09 -11.78 14.07
CA ILE A 186 13.45 -10.52 14.39
C ILE A 186 14.05 -10.07 15.73
N ARG A 187 14.58 -8.85 15.81
CA ARG A 187 15.00 -8.25 17.08
C ARG A 187 13.75 -7.73 17.77
N GLU A 188 13.59 -8.04 19.06
CA GLU A 188 12.41 -7.63 19.87
C GLU A 188 12.33 -6.09 20.11
N ALA A 189 13.34 -5.33 19.71
CA ALA A 189 13.42 -3.89 19.92
C ALA A 189 12.42 -3.06 19.08
N ASP A 190 11.66 -3.65 18.18
CA ASP A 190 10.65 -2.96 17.36
C ASP A 190 9.23 -3.04 17.95
N ASN A 191 9.07 -3.60 19.14
CA ASN A 191 7.83 -3.45 19.90
C ASN A 191 7.96 -2.18 20.75
N GLY A 192 7.50 -1.05 20.22
CA GLY A 192 7.41 0.21 20.94
C GLY A 192 6.38 0.14 22.07
N ASP A 193 6.74 -0.54 23.17
CA ASP A 193 6.12 -0.43 24.47
C ASP A 193 7.03 0.43 25.37
N ASP A 194 7.10 1.71 25.04
CA ASP A 194 7.42 2.73 26.04
C ASP A 194 6.10 3.23 26.64
N VAL A 195 5.60 2.47 27.61
CA VAL A 195 4.64 2.95 28.59
C VAL A 195 5.45 3.26 29.85
N GLY A 196 5.72 4.53 30.03
CA GLY A 196 6.29 5.13 31.22
C GLY A 196 5.69 6.51 31.41
#